data_6fa1194e9ff57c78b51d2753cb38aec2
#
_entry.id   6fa1194e9ff57c78b51d2753cb38aec2
#
_cell.length_a   1.000
_cell.length_b   1.000
_cell.length_c   1.000
_cell.angle_alpha   90.00
_cell.angle_beta   90.00
_cell.angle_gamma   90.00
#
_symmetry.space_group_name_H-M   'P 1'
#
loop_
_entity.id
_entity.type
_entity.pdbx_description
1 polymer ?
#
loop_
_entity_poly.entity_id
_entity_poly.type
_entity_poly.pdbx_seq_one_letter_code
_entity_poly.pdbx_strand_id
1 'polypeptide(L)'
;MRTASLILILLVVGLTLATSGDIYADLLQGASKQRIGNYDVEMTTEPKSPTVGGSSPTNILIRIAGVNGDHPSDVSIMMRLVKDGVVVQTTNPIIVPSGHYNHEFTFAQAGRYVLYVDLKDYIYSGEVLTFTFFINVSGPFDYLYIAVPLAAVVVVGMVSAVVFIKGKKKKKKDKGVQKAGRTELK
;
A
#
# COMPACT_ATOMS: atom_id res chain seq x y z
N MET A 1 0.27 -16.67 36.48
CA MET A 1 -0.29 -15.45 35.89
C MET A 1 0.76 -14.48 35.32
N ARG A 2 2.01 -14.56 35.68
CA ARG A 2 3.13 -13.80 35.03
C ARG A 2 3.45 -14.34 33.62
N THR A 3 3.23 -15.63 33.37
CA THR A 3 3.49 -16.30 32.11
C THR A 3 2.55 -15.87 30.98
N ALA A 4 1.25 -15.66 31.26
CA ALA A 4 0.30 -15.21 30.23
C ALA A 4 0.56 -13.79 29.74
N SER A 5 1.06 -12.91 30.60
CA SER A 5 1.44 -11.53 30.22
C SER A 5 2.72 -11.52 29.37
N LEU A 6 3.68 -12.40 29.67
CA LEU A 6 4.90 -12.56 28.87
C LEU A 6 4.62 -13.12 27.47
N ILE A 7 3.71 -14.09 27.37
CA ILE A 7 3.30 -14.67 26.07
C ILE A 7 2.60 -13.62 25.20
N LEU A 8 1.74 -12.78 25.79
CA LEU A 8 1.06 -11.71 25.04
C LEU A 8 2.06 -10.65 24.52
N ILE A 9 3.04 -10.27 25.31
CA ILE A 9 4.08 -9.32 24.90
C ILE A 9 4.95 -9.93 23.80
N LEU A 10 5.34 -11.19 23.89
CA LEU A 10 6.11 -11.91 22.88
C LEU A 10 5.33 -12.05 21.57
N LEU A 11 4.02 -12.25 21.63
CA LEU A 11 3.15 -12.36 20.47
C LEU A 11 2.99 -11.02 19.75
N VAL A 12 2.88 -9.91 20.48
CA VAL A 12 2.83 -8.56 19.91
C VAL A 12 4.17 -8.16 19.29
N VAL A 13 5.29 -8.46 19.94
CA VAL A 13 6.64 -8.20 19.41
C VAL A 13 6.94 -9.10 18.20
N GLY A 14 6.51 -10.35 18.22
CA GLY A 14 6.64 -11.27 17.09
C GLY A 14 5.86 -10.83 15.85
N LEU A 15 4.66 -10.26 16.05
CA LEU A 15 3.83 -9.75 14.96
C LEU A 15 4.42 -8.50 14.30
N THR A 16 5.15 -7.66 15.06
CA THR A 16 5.81 -6.46 14.51
C THR A 16 7.11 -6.79 13.76
N LEU A 17 7.80 -7.87 14.12
CA LEU A 17 9.02 -8.32 13.44
C LEU A 17 8.74 -9.09 12.13
N ALA A 18 7.53 -9.67 11.98
CA ALA A 18 7.16 -10.40 10.77
C ALA A 18 6.87 -9.49 9.56
N THR A 19 6.80 -8.17 9.74
CA THR A 19 6.51 -7.21 8.66
C THR A 19 7.75 -6.54 8.07
N SER A 20 8.95 -6.87 8.53
CA SER A 20 10.21 -6.40 7.93
C SER A 20 10.63 -7.34 6.79
N GLY A 21 9.84 -7.40 5.72
CA GLY A 21 10.23 -8.01 4.46
C GLY A 21 11.26 -7.14 3.75
N ASP A 22 12.25 -7.79 3.15
CA ASP A 22 13.40 -7.19 2.48
C ASP A 22 12.99 -6.14 1.44
N ILE A 23 13.33 -4.87 1.71
CA ILE A 23 13.20 -3.77 0.76
C ILE A 23 14.48 -3.74 -0.08
N TYR A 24 14.62 -4.67 -1.00
CA TYR A 24 15.51 -4.50 -2.15
C TYR A 24 14.68 -3.93 -3.30
N ALA A 25 14.88 -2.65 -3.57
CA ALA A 25 14.16 -1.92 -4.60
C ALA A 25 14.69 -2.28 -6.00
N ASP A 26 14.11 -3.28 -6.60
CA ASP A 26 13.89 -3.26 -8.03
C ASP A 26 12.77 -2.24 -8.29
N LEU A 27 13.08 -1.13 -8.98
CA LEU A 27 12.13 -0.07 -9.31
C LEU A 27 10.87 -0.59 -10.03
N LEU A 28 10.94 -1.79 -10.61
CA LEU A 28 9.85 -2.46 -11.29
C LEU A 28 9.20 -3.57 -10.44
N GLN A 29 9.67 -3.83 -9.24
CA GLN A 29 9.05 -4.81 -8.37
C GLN A 29 7.64 -4.37 -7.97
N GLY A 30 6.64 -5.12 -8.47
CA GLY A 30 5.22 -4.79 -8.34
C GLY A 30 4.68 -3.93 -9.49
N ALA A 31 5.42 -3.79 -10.59
CA ALA A 31 4.90 -3.21 -11.82
C ALA A 31 3.75 -4.05 -12.38
N SER A 32 2.72 -3.38 -12.87
CA SER A 32 1.69 -4.04 -13.68
C SER A 32 2.24 -4.29 -15.07
N LYS A 33 2.15 -5.55 -15.54
CA LYS A 33 2.63 -5.95 -16.86
C LYS A 33 1.49 -6.44 -17.72
N GLN A 34 1.48 -6.03 -18.98
CA GLN A 34 0.57 -6.53 -20.00
C GLN A 34 1.33 -6.88 -21.27
N ARG A 35 0.87 -7.94 -21.95
CA ARG A 35 1.36 -8.36 -23.26
C ARG A 35 0.25 -8.25 -24.28
N ILE A 36 0.49 -7.53 -25.37
CA ILE A 36 -0.42 -7.45 -26.51
C ILE A 36 0.45 -7.48 -27.79
N GLY A 37 0.14 -8.43 -28.67
CA GLY A 37 0.94 -8.64 -29.88
C GLY A 37 2.38 -8.97 -29.54
N ASN A 38 3.31 -8.23 -30.14
CA ASN A 38 4.76 -8.43 -30.01
C ASN A 38 5.38 -7.55 -28.91
N TYR A 39 4.56 -6.94 -28.04
CA TYR A 39 5.04 -6.01 -27.01
C TYR A 39 4.64 -6.41 -25.62
N ASP A 40 5.59 -6.29 -24.70
CA ASP A 40 5.40 -6.28 -23.25
C ASP A 40 5.46 -4.85 -22.75
N VAL A 41 4.40 -4.37 -22.12
CA VAL A 41 4.37 -3.05 -21.48
C VAL A 41 4.24 -3.22 -19.98
N GLU A 42 5.13 -2.61 -19.24
CA GLU A 42 5.16 -2.57 -17.79
C GLU A 42 4.93 -1.15 -17.32
N MET A 43 4.10 -0.99 -16.27
CA MET A 43 3.83 0.30 -15.65
C MET A 43 4.00 0.21 -14.14
N THR A 44 4.66 1.19 -13.57
CA THR A 44 4.73 1.41 -12.13
C THR A 44 4.59 2.90 -11.80
N THR A 45 4.31 3.21 -10.55
CA THR A 45 4.27 4.59 -10.05
C THR A 45 5.30 4.78 -8.96
N GLU A 46 5.85 5.99 -8.86
CA GLU A 46 6.70 6.41 -7.76
C GLU A 46 6.15 7.71 -7.15
N PRO A 47 5.64 7.65 -5.92
CA PRO A 47 5.58 6.48 -5.02
C PRO A 47 4.63 5.38 -5.52
N LYS A 48 4.87 4.12 -5.10
CA LYS A 48 4.03 2.95 -5.46
C LYS A 48 2.56 3.10 -5.05
N SER A 49 2.31 3.87 -4.01
CA SER A 49 0.97 4.25 -3.54
C SER A 49 0.83 5.77 -3.63
N PRO A 50 0.42 6.30 -4.77
CA PRO A 50 0.21 7.74 -4.93
C PRO A 50 -0.84 8.27 -3.94
N THR A 51 -0.65 9.51 -3.50
CA THR A 51 -1.58 10.20 -2.59
C THR A 51 -2.01 11.53 -3.16
N VAL A 52 -3.24 11.93 -2.87
CA VAL A 52 -3.75 13.26 -3.22
C VAL A 52 -2.96 14.34 -2.48
N GLY A 53 -2.53 15.36 -3.20
CA GLY A 53 -1.84 16.50 -2.59
C GLY A 53 -0.49 16.15 -1.98
N GLY A 54 0.15 15.08 -2.43
CA GLY A 54 1.51 14.72 -2.04
C GLY A 54 2.49 15.89 -2.24
N SER A 55 3.56 15.93 -1.45
CA SER A 55 4.59 16.98 -1.53
C SER A 55 5.34 17.01 -2.87
N SER A 56 5.23 15.95 -3.63
CA SER A 56 5.85 15.79 -4.95
C SER A 56 4.86 15.18 -5.94
N PRO A 57 4.98 15.49 -7.24
CA PRO A 57 4.20 14.80 -8.26
C PRO A 57 4.53 13.30 -8.25
N THR A 58 3.61 12.50 -8.73
CA THR A 58 3.81 11.06 -8.94
C THR A 58 4.46 10.84 -10.29
N ASN A 59 5.55 10.10 -10.31
CA ASN A 59 6.16 9.61 -11.54
C ASN A 59 5.43 8.34 -12.00
N ILE A 60 4.91 8.35 -13.22
CA ILE A 60 4.37 7.18 -13.91
C ILE A 60 5.47 6.67 -14.82
N LEU A 61 6.05 5.53 -14.50
CA LEU A 61 7.14 4.91 -15.23
C LEU A 61 6.56 3.83 -16.15
N ILE A 62 6.85 3.93 -17.44
CA ILE A 62 6.42 2.98 -18.45
C ILE A 62 7.66 2.38 -19.10
N ARG A 63 7.69 1.06 -19.19
CA ARG A 63 8.70 0.29 -19.91
C ARG A 63 8.03 -0.51 -21.02
N ILE A 64 8.56 -0.42 -22.21
CA ILE A 64 8.12 -1.13 -23.41
C ILE A 64 9.26 -2.03 -23.86
N ALA A 65 8.98 -3.30 -24.00
CA ALA A 65 9.93 -4.29 -24.53
C ALA A 65 9.24 -5.14 -25.59
N GLY A 66 10.01 -5.63 -26.54
CA GLY A 66 9.57 -6.67 -27.44
C GLY A 66 9.46 -8.02 -26.70
N VAL A 67 8.70 -8.96 -27.23
CA VAL A 67 8.53 -10.31 -26.62
C VAL A 67 9.84 -11.07 -26.51
N ASN A 68 10.86 -10.73 -27.30
CA ASN A 68 12.20 -11.30 -27.24
C ASN A 68 13.11 -10.63 -26.21
N GLY A 69 12.59 -9.64 -25.46
CA GLY A 69 13.34 -8.85 -24.49
C GLY A 69 14.16 -7.70 -25.07
N ASP A 70 14.08 -7.48 -26.39
CA ASP A 70 14.67 -6.32 -27.04
C ASP A 70 13.94 -5.03 -26.64
N HIS A 71 14.66 -3.93 -26.64
CA HIS A 71 14.08 -2.61 -26.41
C HIS A 71 13.84 -1.95 -27.77
N PRO A 72 12.57 -1.83 -28.20
CA PRO A 72 12.27 -1.19 -29.46
C PRO A 72 12.71 0.28 -29.41
N SER A 73 13.46 0.71 -30.43
CA SER A 73 13.78 2.13 -30.63
C SER A 73 12.59 2.83 -31.27
N ASP A 74 12.39 4.09 -30.87
CA ASP A 74 11.46 5.01 -31.53
C ASP A 74 9.98 4.57 -31.56
N VAL A 75 9.53 3.95 -30.48
CA VAL A 75 8.10 3.60 -30.34
C VAL A 75 7.29 4.84 -30.04
N SER A 76 6.22 5.06 -30.83
CA SER A 76 5.29 6.15 -30.56
C SER A 76 4.19 5.69 -29.62
N ILE A 77 4.03 6.38 -28.50
CA ILE A 77 2.94 6.15 -27.54
C ILE A 77 2.10 7.41 -27.35
N MET A 78 0.84 7.21 -27.01
CA MET A 78 -0.06 8.23 -26.49
C MET A 78 -0.67 7.71 -25.20
N MET A 79 -0.75 8.56 -24.18
CA MET A 79 -1.34 8.17 -22.90
C MET A 79 -2.63 8.93 -22.66
N ARG A 80 -3.61 8.24 -22.07
CA ARG A 80 -4.88 8.81 -21.60
C ARG A 80 -5.14 8.35 -20.18
N LEU A 81 -5.22 9.30 -19.26
CA LEU A 81 -5.57 9.04 -17.87
C LEU A 81 -7.05 9.34 -17.67
N VAL A 82 -7.78 8.36 -17.16
CA VAL A 82 -9.24 8.42 -17.00
C VAL A 82 -9.61 8.19 -15.55
N LYS A 83 -10.51 8.98 -14.99
CA LYS A 83 -11.12 8.78 -13.68
C LYS A 83 -12.63 8.81 -13.80
N ASP A 84 -13.32 7.79 -13.26
CA ASP A 84 -14.77 7.68 -13.25
C ASP A 84 -15.42 7.88 -14.66
N GLY A 85 -14.72 7.37 -15.70
CA GLY A 85 -15.15 7.49 -17.10
C GLY A 85 -14.80 8.82 -17.77
N VAL A 86 -14.23 9.77 -17.05
CA VAL A 86 -13.83 11.09 -17.59
C VAL A 86 -12.33 11.12 -17.85
N VAL A 87 -11.93 11.56 -19.04
CA VAL A 87 -10.52 11.77 -19.36
C VAL A 87 -10.01 12.99 -18.61
N VAL A 88 -9.06 12.78 -17.68
CA VAL A 88 -8.45 13.85 -16.88
C VAL A 88 -7.17 14.39 -17.50
N GLN A 89 -6.49 13.58 -18.31
CA GLN A 89 -5.32 13.99 -19.07
C GLN A 89 -5.15 13.13 -20.32
N THR A 90 -4.65 13.75 -21.39
CA THR A 90 -4.18 13.08 -22.59
C THR A 90 -2.84 13.69 -22.99
N THR A 91 -1.86 12.86 -23.37
CA THR A 91 -0.62 13.35 -23.96
C THR A 91 -0.74 13.40 -25.48
N ASN A 92 0.05 14.26 -26.11
CA ASN A 92 0.30 14.13 -27.55
C ASN A 92 1.10 12.85 -27.81
N PRO A 93 1.12 12.33 -29.05
CA PRO A 93 2.02 11.22 -29.41
C PRO A 93 3.47 11.57 -29.09
N ILE A 94 4.13 10.67 -28.35
CA ILE A 94 5.50 10.85 -27.86
C ILE A 94 6.33 9.70 -28.40
N ILE A 95 7.49 10.00 -28.96
CA ILE A 95 8.47 8.99 -29.34
C ILE A 95 9.27 8.61 -28.10
N VAL A 96 9.28 7.32 -27.77
CA VAL A 96 9.96 6.78 -26.59
C VAL A 96 11.27 6.12 -27.04
N PRO A 97 12.41 6.73 -26.78
CA PRO A 97 13.69 6.13 -27.09
C PRO A 97 13.97 4.99 -26.08
N SER A 98 14.50 3.89 -26.58
CA SER A 98 14.91 2.74 -25.74
C SER A 98 13.80 2.14 -24.87
N GLY A 99 12.54 2.36 -25.21
CA GLY A 99 11.40 1.76 -24.54
C GLY A 99 11.12 2.23 -23.10
N HIS A 100 11.76 3.30 -22.62
CA HIS A 100 11.54 3.84 -21.28
C HIS A 100 10.94 5.23 -21.33
N TYR A 101 9.85 5.44 -20.60
CA TYR A 101 9.19 6.74 -20.50
C TYR A 101 8.79 7.04 -19.07
N ASN A 102 9.02 8.28 -18.64
CA ASN A 102 8.59 8.81 -17.36
C ASN A 102 7.65 9.98 -17.57
N HIS A 103 6.53 9.98 -16.87
CA HIS A 103 5.53 11.04 -16.90
C HIS A 103 5.17 11.45 -15.47
N GLU A 104 5.29 12.74 -15.18
CA GLU A 104 4.91 13.31 -13.90
C GLU A 104 3.44 13.73 -13.91
N PHE A 105 2.71 13.32 -12.87
CA PHE A 105 1.31 13.66 -12.70
C PHE A 105 0.97 13.95 -11.23
N THR A 106 0.17 14.99 -11.00
CA THR A 106 -0.35 15.31 -9.67
C THR A 106 -1.83 14.94 -9.60
N PHE A 107 -2.15 13.98 -8.73
CA PHE A 107 -3.51 13.50 -8.54
C PHE A 107 -4.29 14.50 -7.67
N ALA A 108 -5.39 15.03 -8.21
CA ALA A 108 -6.27 15.97 -7.49
C ALA A 108 -7.32 15.28 -6.62
N GLN A 109 -7.64 14.00 -6.89
CA GLN A 109 -8.69 13.25 -6.20
C GLN A 109 -8.22 11.84 -5.89
N ALA A 110 -8.67 11.29 -4.76
CA ALA A 110 -8.46 9.89 -4.42
C ALA A 110 -9.35 8.97 -5.26
N GLY A 111 -8.97 7.69 -5.31
CA GLY A 111 -9.73 6.65 -5.98
C GLY A 111 -8.95 5.98 -7.11
N ARG A 112 -9.68 5.21 -7.91
CA ARG A 112 -9.11 4.42 -9.00
C ARG A 112 -9.05 5.23 -10.29
N TYR A 113 -7.87 5.31 -10.86
CA TYR A 113 -7.62 5.84 -12.20
C TYR A 113 -7.32 4.71 -13.17
N VAL A 114 -7.65 4.91 -14.45
CA VAL A 114 -7.33 3.99 -15.54
C VAL A 114 -6.38 4.73 -16.48
N LEU A 115 -5.20 4.18 -16.65
CA LEU A 115 -4.21 4.66 -17.61
C LEU A 115 -4.28 3.79 -18.85
N TYR A 116 -4.62 4.38 -19.99
CA TYR A 116 -4.50 3.78 -21.29
C TYR A 116 -3.19 4.21 -21.93
N VAL A 117 -2.43 3.25 -22.42
CA VAL A 117 -1.21 3.48 -23.20
C VAL A 117 -1.45 2.95 -24.60
N ASP A 118 -1.68 3.85 -25.53
CA ASP A 118 -1.89 3.54 -26.93
C ASP A 118 -0.52 3.52 -27.63
N LEU A 119 -0.06 2.35 -28.01
CA LEU A 119 1.20 2.12 -28.70
C LEU A 119 0.92 1.93 -30.19
N LYS A 120 1.53 2.72 -31.05
CA LYS A 120 1.41 2.55 -32.48
C LYS A 120 2.48 1.59 -32.99
N ASP A 121 2.02 0.42 -33.43
CA ASP A 121 2.90 -0.63 -33.95
C ASP A 121 3.30 -0.33 -35.41
N TYR A 122 4.30 0.52 -35.57
CA TYR A 122 4.82 0.83 -36.92
C TYR A 122 5.64 -0.33 -37.54
N ILE A 123 6.13 -1.24 -36.70
CA ILE A 123 7.09 -2.28 -37.10
C ILE A 123 6.39 -3.50 -37.70
N TYR A 124 5.25 -3.91 -37.09
CA TYR A 124 4.62 -5.19 -37.43
C TYR A 124 3.26 -5.02 -38.14
N SER A 125 2.32 -4.33 -37.51
CA SER A 125 0.93 -4.29 -38.00
C SER A 125 0.47 -2.90 -38.47
N GLY A 126 1.11 -1.84 -38.03
CA GLY A 126 0.64 -0.48 -38.20
C GLY A 126 -0.59 -0.12 -37.38
N GLU A 127 -1.10 -1.06 -36.57
CA GLU A 127 -2.27 -0.88 -35.71
C GLU A 127 -1.91 -0.16 -34.41
N VAL A 128 -2.94 0.30 -33.71
CA VAL A 128 -2.79 0.87 -32.36
C VAL A 128 -3.13 -0.21 -31.34
N LEU A 129 -2.14 -0.55 -30.51
CA LEU A 129 -2.28 -1.50 -29.40
C LEU A 129 -2.54 -0.71 -28.12
N THR A 130 -3.68 -0.95 -27.47
CA THR A 130 -4.07 -0.24 -26.23
C THR A 130 -3.82 -1.10 -25.02
N PHE A 131 -2.90 -0.69 -24.16
CA PHE A 131 -2.62 -1.29 -22.86
C PHE A 131 -3.38 -0.53 -21.78
N THR A 132 -3.91 -1.26 -20.77
CA THR A 132 -4.77 -0.69 -19.74
C THR A 132 -4.21 -0.99 -18.36
N PHE A 133 -3.87 0.04 -17.60
CA PHE A 133 -3.33 -0.08 -16.25
C PHE A 133 -4.22 0.63 -15.24
N PHE A 134 -4.17 0.17 -13.98
CA PHE A 134 -4.93 0.75 -12.89
C PHE A 134 -3.99 1.40 -11.88
N ILE A 135 -4.30 2.63 -11.50
CA ILE A 135 -3.58 3.39 -10.48
C ILE A 135 -4.55 3.69 -9.35
N ASN A 136 -4.27 3.18 -8.16
CA ASN A 136 -5.06 3.48 -6.97
C ASN A 136 -4.41 4.61 -6.20
N VAL A 137 -5.13 5.72 -6.05
CA VAL A 137 -4.66 6.93 -5.38
C VAL A 137 -5.34 7.05 -4.03
N SER A 138 -4.54 7.10 -2.97
CA SER A 138 -5.04 7.20 -1.60
C SER A 138 -5.37 8.64 -1.22
N GLY A 139 -6.42 8.80 -0.40
CA GLY A 139 -6.75 10.08 0.21
C GLY A 139 -5.79 10.45 1.34
N PRO A 140 -5.73 11.74 1.72
CA PRO A 140 -4.81 12.19 2.78
C PRO A 140 -5.15 11.61 4.16
N PHE A 141 -6.34 11.08 4.35
CA PHE A 141 -6.83 10.53 5.61
C PHE A 141 -7.07 9.02 5.59
N ASP A 142 -6.73 8.33 4.50
CA ASP A 142 -7.00 6.89 4.38
C ASP A 142 -6.30 6.06 5.47
N TYR A 143 -5.17 6.53 5.98
CA TYR A 143 -4.48 5.90 7.12
C TYR A 143 -5.30 5.92 8.42
N LEU A 144 -6.25 6.85 8.57
CA LEU A 144 -7.10 6.93 9.77
C LEU A 144 -8.04 5.73 9.91
N TYR A 145 -8.48 5.14 8.79
CA TYR A 145 -9.31 3.94 8.81
C TYR A 145 -8.61 2.74 9.47
N ILE A 146 -7.28 2.74 9.47
CA ILE A 146 -6.47 1.70 10.12
C ILE A 146 -6.02 2.18 11.52
N ALA A 147 -5.60 3.43 11.65
CA ALA A 147 -5.06 3.97 12.90
C ALA A 147 -6.10 4.07 14.03
N VAL A 148 -7.33 4.49 13.70
CA VAL A 148 -8.40 4.65 14.70
C VAL A 148 -8.81 3.32 15.36
N PRO A 149 -9.14 2.24 14.62
CA PRO A 149 -9.47 0.97 15.25
C PRO A 149 -8.28 0.38 16.02
N LEU A 150 -7.06 0.53 15.55
CA LEU A 150 -5.86 0.08 16.25
C LEU A 150 -5.70 0.80 17.59
N ALA A 151 -5.87 2.12 17.62
CA ALA A 151 -5.84 2.91 18.85
C ALA A 151 -6.94 2.48 19.83
N ALA A 152 -8.15 2.21 19.33
CA ALA A 152 -9.26 1.73 20.17
C ALA A 152 -8.95 0.39 20.84
N VAL A 153 -8.34 -0.56 20.13
CA VAL A 153 -7.92 -1.86 20.69
C VAL A 153 -6.89 -1.66 21.80
N VAL A 154 -5.93 -0.77 21.62
CA VAL A 154 -4.90 -0.47 22.62
C VAL A 154 -5.54 0.12 23.89
N VAL A 155 -6.46 1.08 23.73
CA VAL A 155 -7.16 1.70 24.87
C VAL A 155 -7.99 0.69 25.64
N VAL A 156 -8.76 -0.15 24.95
CA VAL A 156 -9.56 -1.22 25.59
C VAL A 156 -8.66 -2.19 26.34
N GLY A 157 -7.52 -2.57 25.75
CA GLY A 157 -6.53 -3.43 26.40
C GLY A 157 -5.96 -2.82 27.69
N MET A 158 -5.62 -1.54 27.67
CA MET A 158 -5.11 -0.82 28.85
C MET A 158 -6.17 -0.73 29.96
N VAL A 159 -7.41 -0.36 29.64
CA VAL A 159 -8.51 -0.28 30.60
C VAL A 159 -8.76 -1.65 31.23
N SER A 160 -8.82 -2.70 30.44
CA SER A 160 -9.01 -4.07 30.91
C SER A 160 -7.91 -4.52 31.87
N ALA A 161 -6.66 -4.18 31.56
CA ALA A 161 -5.51 -4.48 32.41
C ALA A 161 -5.60 -3.76 33.76
N VAL A 162 -5.97 -2.47 33.76
CA VAL A 162 -6.12 -1.68 35.01
C VAL A 162 -7.24 -2.24 35.90
N VAL A 163 -8.41 -2.57 35.32
CA VAL A 163 -9.53 -3.16 36.04
C VAL A 163 -9.13 -4.50 36.66
N PHE A 164 -8.42 -5.32 35.90
CA PHE A 164 -7.97 -6.63 36.41
C PHE A 164 -6.96 -6.51 37.55
N ILE A 165 -6.02 -5.55 37.49
CA ILE A 165 -5.05 -5.30 38.57
C ILE A 165 -5.75 -4.80 39.84
N LYS A 166 -6.72 -3.85 39.71
CA LYS A 166 -7.49 -3.33 40.85
C LYS A 166 -8.36 -4.39 41.48
N GLY A 167 -9.00 -5.25 40.68
CA GLY A 167 -9.82 -6.38 41.20
C GLY A 167 -9.02 -7.38 42.03
N LYS A 168 -7.76 -7.64 41.66
CA LYS A 168 -6.87 -8.52 42.44
C LYS A 168 -6.44 -7.93 43.79
N LYS A 169 -6.21 -6.60 43.84
CA LYS A 169 -5.85 -5.93 45.13
C LYS A 169 -6.98 -5.98 46.12
N LYS A 170 -8.24 -5.83 45.67
CA LYS A 170 -9.43 -5.92 46.55
C LYS A 170 -9.60 -7.32 47.15
N LYS A 171 -9.49 -8.38 46.34
CA LYS A 171 -9.58 -9.77 46.84
C LYS A 171 -8.47 -10.16 47.85
N LYS A 172 -7.29 -9.54 47.75
CA LYS A 172 -6.20 -9.79 48.73
C LYS A 172 -6.48 -9.13 50.07
N LYS A 173 -7.12 -7.93 50.08
CA LYS A 173 -7.46 -7.19 51.28
C LYS A 173 -8.56 -7.91 52.10
N ASP A 174 -9.59 -8.42 51.40
CA ASP A 174 -10.71 -9.15 52.03
C ASP A 174 -10.26 -10.48 52.69
N LYS A 175 -9.31 -11.20 52.05
CA LYS A 175 -8.72 -12.41 52.63
C LYS A 175 -7.81 -12.14 53.83
N GLY A 176 -7.19 -10.96 53.92
CA GLY A 176 -6.37 -10.55 55.07
C GLY A 176 -7.20 -10.25 56.30
N VAL A 177 -8.32 -9.57 56.10
CA VAL A 177 -9.27 -9.24 57.19
C VAL A 177 -9.93 -10.50 57.79
N GLN A 178 -10.33 -11.46 56.95
CA GLN A 178 -10.93 -12.71 57.40
C GLN A 178 -9.96 -13.59 58.21
N LYS A 179 -8.64 -13.50 57.91
CA LYS A 179 -7.63 -14.28 58.63
C LYS A 179 -7.28 -13.68 60.03
N ALA A 180 -7.33 -12.34 60.15
CA ALA A 180 -7.08 -11.64 61.42
C ALA A 180 -8.23 -11.87 62.44
N GLY A 181 -9.50 -11.84 61.97
CA GLY A 181 -10.65 -12.06 62.85
C GLY A 181 -10.80 -13.49 63.37
N ARG A 182 -10.08 -14.47 62.83
CA ARG A 182 -10.13 -15.87 63.28
C ARG A 182 -9.11 -16.22 64.37
N THR A 183 -8.16 -15.31 64.62
CA THR A 183 -7.07 -15.54 65.61
C THR A 183 -7.45 -15.01 66.99
N GLU A 184 -8.48 -14.18 67.13
CA GLU A 184 -8.92 -13.62 68.41
C GLU A 184 -9.98 -14.45 69.13
N LEU A 185 -10.38 -15.60 68.56
CA LEU A 185 -11.43 -16.50 69.17
C LEU A 185 -10.83 -17.85 69.58
N LYS A 186 -9.63 -17.88 70.16
CA LYS A 186 -9.04 -19.05 70.80
C LYS A 186 -8.53 -18.71 72.19
#